data_3eb0b5186ff180f7acd5bd96022be513
#
_entry.id   3eb0b5186ff180f7acd5bd96022be513
#
_cell.length_a   1.000
_cell.length_b   1.000
_cell.length_c   1.000
_cell.angle_alpha   90.00
_cell.angle_beta   90.00
_cell.angle_gamma   90.00
#
_symmetry.space_group_name_H-M   'P 1'
#
loop_
_entity.id
_entity.type
_entity.pdbx_description
1 polymer ?
#
loop_
_entity_poly.entity_id
_entity_poly.type
_entity_poly.pdbx_seq_one_letter_code
_entity_poly.pdbx_strand_id
1 'polypeptide(L)'
;MEFILDTVDLEEIKDGVDHMPIVGVTSNPSIVKKTSPEDFFGHMRKVREIIGKERSLHVQVISLDAETIVKEAHRILEEIDDQVYIKVPVSYEGLKAIKILKSEGVNVTATAVYDLMQAYFALAAGADYIAPYVNRIGNLGADPMELISNLQDRIEDDGYDCKIVAASFKGVEQVKNAFNGAEAITAPYAVLKQVFANPNIDKAVTDFNNDWYAVYGEGKGICDL
;
A
#
# COMPACT_ATOMS: atom_id res chain seq x y z
N MET A 1 0.54 9.47 8.20
CA MET A 1 -0.56 8.90 7.40
C MET A 1 -0.05 8.76 5.97
N GLU A 2 0.04 7.54 5.46
CA GLU A 2 0.63 7.19 4.17
C GLU A 2 -0.42 6.52 3.28
N PHE A 3 -0.61 7.04 2.07
CA PHE A 3 -1.48 6.42 1.05
C PHE A 3 -0.62 5.72 0.02
N ILE A 4 -0.82 4.41 -0.14
CA ILE A 4 -0.09 3.56 -1.07
C ILE A 4 -1.10 2.94 -2.05
N LEU A 5 -0.74 2.86 -3.33
CA LEU A 5 -1.58 2.22 -4.36
C LEU A 5 -1.33 0.70 -4.39
N ASP A 6 -2.40 -0.09 -4.37
CA ASP A 6 -2.33 -1.56 -4.52
C ASP A 6 -2.65 -1.95 -5.98
N THR A 7 -1.74 -1.61 -6.89
CA THR A 7 -1.87 -1.85 -8.33
C THR A 7 -0.51 -1.90 -9.02
N VAL A 8 -0.44 -2.54 -10.20
CA VAL A 8 0.70 -2.46 -11.13
C VAL A 8 0.28 -1.92 -12.50
N ASP A 9 -0.96 -1.44 -12.64
CA ASP A 9 -1.41 -0.74 -13.84
C ASP A 9 -0.73 0.62 -13.94
N LEU A 10 0.01 0.84 -15.04
CA LEU A 10 0.83 2.04 -15.20
C LEU A 10 0.00 3.33 -15.32
N GLU A 11 -1.19 3.24 -15.90
CA GLU A 11 -2.07 4.41 -16.04
C GLU A 11 -2.74 4.78 -14.71
N GLU A 12 -3.18 3.77 -13.93
CA GLU A 12 -3.67 4.00 -12.56
C GLU A 12 -2.59 4.62 -11.66
N ILE A 13 -1.32 4.17 -11.80
CA ILE A 13 -0.20 4.70 -11.03
C ILE A 13 0.10 6.14 -11.41
N LYS A 14 0.16 6.46 -12.72
CA LYS A 14 0.40 7.82 -13.21
C LYS A 14 -0.68 8.78 -12.71
N ASP A 15 -1.96 8.43 -12.92
CA ASP A 15 -3.08 9.26 -12.50
C ASP A 15 -3.09 9.43 -10.97
N GLY A 16 -2.82 8.33 -10.22
CA GLY A 16 -2.78 8.36 -8.77
C GLY A 16 -1.68 9.24 -8.20
N VAL A 17 -0.47 9.16 -8.76
CA VAL A 17 0.68 9.99 -8.34
C VAL A 17 0.49 11.46 -8.70
N ASP A 18 -0.16 11.75 -9.82
CA ASP A 18 -0.44 13.13 -10.26
C ASP A 18 -1.51 13.81 -9.39
N HIS A 19 -2.57 13.10 -9.01
CA HIS A 19 -3.74 13.68 -8.36
C HIS A 19 -3.81 13.48 -6.84
N MET A 20 -3.15 12.46 -6.31
CA MET A 20 -3.27 12.07 -4.91
C MET A 20 -1.89 12.07 -4.21
N PRO A 21 -1.84 12.29 -2.88
CA PRO A 21 -0.58 12.27 -2.11
C PRO A 21 -0.09 10.83 -1.90
N ILE A 22 0.18 10.12 -3.00
CA ILE A 22 0.66 8.75 -2.99
C ILE A 22 2.13 8.70 -2.63
N VAL A 23 2.48 7.85 -1.67
CA VAL A 23 3.86 7.67 -1.19
C VAL A 23 4.47 6.31 -1.55
N GLY A 24 3.72 5.45 -2.24
CA GLY A 24 4.24 4.16 -2.66
C GLY A 24 3.25 3.34 -3.49
N VAL A 25 3.75 2.19 -3.94
CA VAL A 25 3.00 1.19 -4.70
C VAL A 25 3.27 -0.19 -4.12
N THR A 26 2.22 -0.97 -3.91
CA THR A 26 2.34 -2.39 -3.57
C THR A 26 1.85 -3.28 -4.69
N SER A 27 2.43 -4.44 -4.79
CA SER A 27 2.00 -5.50 -5.70
C SER A 27 1.80 -6.82 -4.96
N ASN A 28 1.15 -7.76 -5.62
CA ASN A 28 1.09 -9.16 -5.25
C ASN A 28 0.75 -9.99 -6.50
N PRO A 29 0.91 -11.33 -6.49
CA PRO A 29 0.67 -12.16 -7.67
C PRO A 29 -0.74 -12.02 -8.28
N SER A 30 -1.76 -11.78 -7.45
CA SER A 30 -3.14 -11.60 -7.94
C SER A 30 -3.33 -10.27 -8.68
N ILE A 31 -2.59 -9.24 -8.30
CA ILE A 31 -2.57 -7.94 -8.97
C ILE A 31 -1.79 -8.05 -10.28
N VAL A 32 -0.59 -8.62 -10.23
CA VAL A 32 0.23 -8.87 -11.44
C VAL A 32 -0.54 -9.69 -12.47
N LYS A 33 -1.30 -10.71 -12.05
CA LYS A 33 -2.15 -11.52 -12.93
C LYS A 33 -3.18 -10.68 -13.70
N LYS A 34 -3.72 -9.60 -13.14
CA LYS A 34 -4.72 -8.76 -13.84
C LYS A 34 -4.12 -7.99 -15.01
N THR A 35 -2.91 -7.49 -14.83
CA THR A 35 -2.16 -6.76 -15.87
C THR A 35 -1.45 -7.72 -16.82
N SER A 36 -1.05 -8.92 -16.32
CA SER A 36 -0.38 -10.00 -17.07
C SER A 36 0.77 -9.51 -17.96
N PRO A 37 1.77 -8.79 -17.42
CA PRO A 37 2.89 -8.31 -18.23
C PRO A 37 3.72 -9.48 -18.76
N GLU A 38 4.12 -9.44 -20.05
CA GLU A 38 4.98 -10.44 -20.66
C GLU A 38 6.39 -10.45 -20.02
N ASP A 39 6.93 -9.26 -19.70
CA ASP A 39 8.17 -9.05 -18.97
C ASP A 39 7.88 -8.46 -17.60
N PHE A 40 7.91 -9.29 -16.57
CA PHE A 40 7.64 -8.86 -15.19
C PHE A 40 8.62 -7.81 -14.69
N PHE A 41 9.93 -8.04 -14.82
CA PHE A 41 10.93 -7.10 -14.32
C PHE A 41 10.98 -5.81 -15.12
N GLY A 42 10.84 -5.87 -16.46
CA GLY A 42 10.72 -4.67 -17.28
C GLY A 42 9.49 -3.86 -16.94
N HIS A 43 8.37 -4.52 -16.56
CA HIS A 43 7.18 -3.83 -16.10
C HIS A 43 7.40 -3.16 -14.74
N MET A 44 8.01 -3.86 -13.78
CA MET A 44 8.27 -3.29 -12.45
C MET A 44 9.30 -2.14 -12.49
N ARG A 45 10.27 -2.18 -13.40
CA ARG A 45 11.15 -1.03 -13.66
C ARG A 45 10.38 0.20 -14.17
N LYS A 46 9.37 0.00 -15.04
CA LYS A 46 8.48 1.11 -15.46
C LYS A 46 7.65 1.66 -14.29
N VAL A 47 7.15 0.80 -13.41
CA VAL A 47 6.48 1.26 -12.18
C VAL A 47 7.44 2.13 -11.37
N ARG A 48 8.68 1.66 -11.14
CA ARG A 48 9.72 2.42 -10.41
C ARG A 48 10.06 3.74 -11.08
N GLU A 49 10.14 3.78 -12.40
CA GLU A 49 10.38 5.01 -13.17
C GLU A 49 9.27 6.06 -12.95
N ILE A 50 8.00 5.63 -12.94
CA ILE A 50 6.86 6.53 -12.71
C ILE A 50 6.84 7.08 -11.28
N ILE A 51 7.07 6.22 -10.28
CA ILE A 51 6.95 6.65 -8.88
C ILE A 51 8.20 7.34 -8.33
N GLY A 52 9.36 7.24 -9.01
CA GLY A 52 10.64 7.76 -8.53
C GLY A 52 11.22 6.92 -7.39
N LYS A 53 12.37 7.31 -6.85
CA LYS A 53 13.04 6.61 -5.74
C LYS A 53 12.56 7.04 -4.36
N GLU A 54 11.94 8.19 -4.24
CA GLU A 54 11.39 8.74 -2.99
C GLU A 54 10.10 8.06 -2.54
N ARG A 55 9.45 7.28 -3.41
CA ARG A 55 8.25 6.51 -3.08
C ARG A 55 8.58 5.03 -2.92
N SER A 56 7.96 4.39 -1.94
CA SER A 56 8.17 2.97 -1.68
C SER A 56 7.60 2.09 -2.80
N LEU A 57 8.32 1.02 -3.15
CA LEU A 57 7.84 -0.03 -4.04
C LEU A 57 7.91 -1.36 -3.30
N HIS A 58 6.79 -2.06 -3.22
CA HIS A 58 6.71 -3.32 -2.49
C HIS A 58 6.39 -4.46 -3.46
N VAL A 59 7.30 -5.43 -3.58
CA VAL A 59 7.20 -6.55 -4.53
C VAL A 59 7.20 -7.89 -3.78
N GLN A 60 6.25 -8.75 -4.11
CA GLN A 60 6.02 -10.00 -3.38
C GLN A 60 6.77 -11.18 -3.99
N VAL A 61 7.46 -11.96 -3.14
CA VAL A 61 8.00 -13.28 -3.44
C VAL A 61 6.88 -14.32 -3.50
N ILE A 62 7.12 -15.45 -4.19
CA ILE A 62 6.09 -16.49 -4.43
C ILE A 62 6.46 -17.86 -3.87
N SER A 63 7.72 -18.10 -3.57
CA SER A 63 8.21 -19.42 -3.11
C SER A 63 7.73 -19.76 -1.70
N LEU A 64 7.79 -21.06 -1.38
CA LEU A 64 7.24 -21.59 -0.14
C LEU A 64 8.30 -21.93 0.91
N ASP A 65 9.55 -22.12 0.51
CA ASP A 65 10.69 -22.38 1.38
C ASP A 65 11.59 -21.15 1.55
N ALA A 66 12.19 -21.01 2.72
CA ALA A 66 12.95 -19.81 3.07
C ALA A 66 14.17 -19.56 2.17
N GLU A 67 14.85 -20.61 1.73
CA GLU A 67 16.05 -20.46 0.88
C GLU A 67 15.68 -19.89 -0.49
N THR A 68 14.61 -20.38 -1.09
CA THR A 68 14.14 -19.90 -2.40
C THR A 68 13.52 -18.51 -2.26
N ILE A 69 12.79 -18.20 -1.17
CA ILE A 69 12.29 -16.85 -0.87
C ILE A 69 13.45 -15.83 -0.86
N VAL A 70 14.56 -16.14 -0.18
CA VAL A 70 15.73 -15.25 -0.11
C VAL A 70 16.36 -15.07 -1.51
N LYS A 71 16.47 -16.13 -2.30
CA LYS A 71 16.97 -16.03 -3.70
C LYS A 71 16.06 -15.15 -4.56
N GLU A 72 14.74 -15.30 -4.45
CA GLU A 72 13.78 -14.43 -5.15
C GLU A 72 13.90 -12.97 -4.71
N ALA A 73 14.09 -12.72 -3.42
CA ALA A 73 14.29 -11.38 -2.88
C ALA A 73 15.53 -10.72 -3.48
N HIS A 74 16.67 -11.41 -3.47
CA HIS A 74 17.89 -10.90 -4.09
C HIS A 74 17.72 -10.63 -5.58
N ARG A 75 17.02 -11.52 -6.29
CA ARG A 75 16.72 -11.31 -7.71
C ARG A 75 15.86 -10.09 -7.97
N ILE A 76 14.85 -9.82 -7.12
CA ILE A 76 14.01 -8.62 -7.20
C ILE A 76 14.85 -7.35 -7.00
N LEU A 77 15.72 -7.34 -5.99
CA LEU A 77 16.61 -6.20 -5.71
C LEU A 77 17.60 -5.97 -6.86
N GLU A 78 18.20 -7.02 -7.41
CA GLU A 78 19.12 -6.94 -8.54
C GLU A 78 18.47 -6.38 -9.80
N GLU A 79 17.23 -6.78 -10.10
CA GLU A 79 16.52 -6.43 -11.33
C GLU A 79 15.82 -5.07 -11.29
N ILE A 80 15.50 -4.58 -10.10
CA ILE A 80 14.76 -3.31 -9.93
C ILE A 80 15.64 -2.26 -9.25
N ASP A 81 15.83 -2.35 -7.94
CA ASP A 81 16.76 -1.57 -7.13
C ASP A 81 16.81 -2.06 -5.67
N ASP A 82 17.80 -1.58 -4.91
CA ASP A 82 18.07 -1.95 -3.53
C ASP A 82 17.12 -1.33 -2.49
N GLN A 83 16.22 -0.42 -2.90
CA GLN A 83 15.24 0.24 -2.03
C GLN A 83 13.87 -0.46 -2.04
N VAL A 84 13.70 -1.48 -2.86
CA VAL A 84 12.45 -2.25 -2.91
C VAL A 84 12.20 -2.93 -1.57
N TYR A 85 10.97 -2.81 -1.08
CA TYR A 85 10.47 -3.60 0.04
C TYR A 85 10.04 -4.98 -0.46
N ILE A 86 10.70 -6.01 0.02
CA ILE A 86 10.36 -7.39 -0.32
C ILE A 86 9.14 -7.82 0.50
N LYS A 87 8.02 -8.11 -0.17
CA LYS A 87 6.82 -8.62 0.51
C LYS A 87 6.94 -10.12 0.70
N VAL A 88 6.98 -10.55 1.96
CA VAL A 88 7.11 -11.96 2.35
C VAL A 88 5.85 -12.39 3.12
N PRO A 89 5.10 -13.41 2.64
CA PRO A 89 3.97 -13.97 3.39
C PRO A 89 4.42 -14.52 4.75
N VAL A 90 3.64 -14.24 5.82
CA VAL A 90 3.91 -14.68 7.19
C VAL A 90 3.57 -16.16 7.35
N SER A 91 4.34 -17.01 6.69
CA SER A 91 4.37 -18.45 6.93
C SER A 91 5.54 -18.82 7.83
N TYR A 92 5.63 -20.08 8.27
CA TYR A 92 6.75 -20.55 9.08
C TYR A 92 8.09 -20.36 8.36
N GLU A 93 8.18 -20.72 7.08
CA GLU A 93 9.35 -20.48 6.22
C GLU A 93 9.52 -19.01 5.86
N GLY A 94 8.42 -18.28 5.68
CA GLY A 94 8.45 -16.83 5.45
C GLY A 94 9.06 -16.08 6.63
N LEU A 95 8.73 -16.41 7.87
CA LEU A 95 9.36 -15.82 9.06
C LEU A 95 10.87 -16.08 9.11
N LYS A 96 11.30 -17.31 8.75
CA LYS A 96 12.72 -17.62 8.61
C LYS A 96 13.40 -16.77 7.54
N ALA A 97 12.75 -16.60 6.39
CA ALA A 97 13.27 -15.74 5.32
C ALA A 97 13.33 -14.26 5.74
N ILE A 98 12.31 -13.73 6.43
CA ILE A 98 12.32 -12.36 6.97
C ILE A 98 13.55 -12.14 7.87
N LYS A 99 13.83 -13.05 8.80
CA LYS A 99 15.00 -12.95 9.69
C LYS A 99 16.33 -12.91 8.91
N ILE A 100 16.46 -13.72 7.85
CA ILE A 100 17.66 -13.73 7.00
C ILE A 100 17.79 -12.40 6.27
N LEU A 101 16.74 -11.98 5.56
CA LEU A 101 16.72 -10.72 4.80
C LEU A 101 17.00 -9.50 5.69
N LYS A 102 16.40 -9.46 6.90
CA LYS A 102 16.66 -8.37 7.85
C LYS A 102 18.10 -8.37 8.36
N SER A 103 18.73 -9.54 8.54
CA SER A 103 20.16 -9.61 8.91
C SER A 103 21.09 -9.11 7.79
N GLU A 104 20.61 -9.06 6.56
CA GLU A 104 21.31 -8.53 5.38
C GLU A 104 20.99 -7.05 5.12
N GLY A 105 20.12 -6.42 5.93
CA GLY A 105 19.70 -5.02 5.79
C GLY A 105 18.66 -4.79 4.70
N VAL A 106 17.99 -5.84 4.21
CA VAL A 106 16.94 -5.73 3.19
C VAL A 106 15.66 -5.17 3.80
N ASN A 107 14.99 -4.28 3.06
CA ASN A 107 13.66 -3.77 3.43
C ASN A 107 12.60 -4.86 3.26
N VAL A 108 11.79 -5.13 4.28
CA VAL A 108 10.82 -6.22 4.28
C VAL A 108 9.43 -5.75 4.69
N THR A 109 8.42 -6.16 3.91
CA THR A 109 7.00 -6.08 4.28
C THR A 109 6.47 -7.48 4.58
N ALA A 110 6.14 -7.76 5.83
CA ALA A 110 5.44 -8.98 6.21
C ALA A 110 3.98 -8.91 5.74
N THR A 111 3.55 -9.83 4.90
CA THR A 111 2.22 -9.80 4.25
C THR A 111 1.41 -11.05 4.51
N ALA A 112 0.13 -11.06 4.10
CA ALA A 112 -0.83 -12.12 4.37
C ALA A 112 -1.01 -12.35 5.88
N VAL A 113 -1.08 -11.28 6.64
CA VAL A 113 -1.30 -11.31 8.09
C VAL A 113 -2.81 -11.35 8.36
N TYR A 114 -3.24 -12.38 9.09
CA TYR A 114 -4.65 -12.62 9.45
C TYR A 114 -4.88 -12.66 10.96
N ASP A 115 -3.82 -12.78 11.74
CA ASP A 115 -3.86 -12.99 13.18
C ASP A 115 -2.80 -12.14 13.89
N LEU A 116 -3.12 -11.68 15.11
CA LEU A 116 -2.25 -10.81 15.89
C LEU A 116 -0.92 -11.50 16.26
N MET A 117 -0.92 -12.81 16.54
CA MET A 117 0.32 -13.53 16.81
C MET A 117 1.23 -13.64 15.61
N GLN A 118 0.66 -13.76 14.39
CA GLN A 118 1.43 -13.68 13.14
C GLN A 118 2.11 -12.31 13.01
N ALA A 119 1.38 -11.24 13.32
CA ALA A 119 1.92 -9.87 13.31
C ALA A 119 3.05 -9.70 14.34
N TYR A 120 2.89 -10.20 15.55
CA TYR A 120 3.93 -10.16 16.60
C TYR A 120 5.20 -10.93 16.21
N PHE A 121 5.06 -12.10 15.58
CA PHE A 121 6.23 -12.82 15.05
C PHE A 121 6.94 -12.05 13.94
N ALA A 122 6.20 -11.41 13.04
CA ALA A 122 6.77 -10.59 12.00
C ALA A 122 7.49 -9.34 12.57
N LEU A 123 6.88 -8.70 13.58
CA LEU A 123 7.46 -7.57 14.30
C LEU A 123 8.77 -7.96 14.97
N ALA A 124 8.77 -9.05 15.75
CA ALA A 124 9.95 -9.58 16.42
C ALA A 124 11.03 -10.08 15.42
N ALA A 125 10.66 -10.47 14.21
CA ALA A 125 11.60 -10.79 13.14
C ALA A 125 12.23 -9.57 12.45
N GLY A 126 11.77 -8.34 12.80
CA GLY A 126 12.32 -7.06 12.34
C GLY A 126 11.72 -6.55 11.03
N ALA A 127 10.53 -6.98 10.64
CA ALA A 127 9.87 -6.44 9.45
C ALA A 127 9.67 -4.92 9.56
N ASP A 128 9.91 -4.19 8.45
CA ASP A 128 9.75 -2.73 8.40
C ASP A 128 8.28 -2.33 8.22
N TYR A 129 7.51 -3.18 7.52
CA TYR A 129 6.08 -3.05 7.41
C TYR A 129 5.37 -4.36 7.72
N ILE A 130 4.20 -4.27 8.35
CA ILE A 130 3.30 -5.40 8.58
C ILE A 130 1.96 -5.09 7.93
N ALA A 131 1.46 -6.02 7.09
CA ALA A 131 0.27 -5.84 6.26
C ALA A 131 -0.91 -6.73 6.70
N PRO A 132 -1.73 -6.31 7.69
CA PRO A 132 -2.99 -6.98 8.02
C PRO A 132 -3.99 -6.89 6.88
N TYR A 133 -4.68 -8.00 6.58
CA TYR A 133 -5.64 -8.09 5.49
C TYR A 133 -7.07 -7.78 5.96
N VAL A 134 -7.41 -6.49 6.06
CA VAL A 134 -8.64 -5.96 6.65
C VAL A 134 -9.90 -6.67 6.18
N ASN A 135 -10.19 -6.67 4.88
CA ASN A 135 -11.41 -7.31 4.38
C ASN A 135 -11.43 -8.83 4.59
N ARG A 136 -10.27 -9.49 4.50
CA ARG A 136 -10.21 -10.95 4.65
C ARG A 136 -10.35 -11.36 6.11
N ILE A 137 -9.78 -10.61 7.06
CA ILE A 137 -9.95 -10.82 8.50
C ILE A 137 -11.44 -10.67 8.86
N GLY A 138 -12.10 -9.61 8.38
CA GLY A 138 -13.52 -9.40 8.59
C GLY A 138 -14.39 -10.54 8.02
N ASN A 139 -14.03 -11.08 6.85
CA ASN A 139 -14.73 -12.23 6.25
C ASN A 139 -14.57 -13.53 7.06
N LEU A 140 -13.56 -13.64 7.92
CA LEU A 140 -13.38 -14.75 8.86
C LEU A 140 -14.14 -14.53 10.17
N GLY A 141 -14.83 -13.39 10.33
CA GLY A 141 -15.61 -13.06 11.53
C GLY A 141 -14.75 -12.46 12.66
N ALA A 142 -13.50 -12.10 12.42
CA ALA A 142 -12.64 -11.39 13.36
C ALA A 142 -12.67 -9.87 13.11
N ASP A 143 -12.35 -9.07 14.12
CA ASP A 143 -12.25 -7.61 14.00
C ASP A 143 -10.85 -7.18 13.55
N PRO A 144 -10.67 -6.69 12.31
CA PRO A 144 -9.37 -6.23 11.85
C PRO A 144 -8.92 -4.94 12.53
N MET A 145 -9.83 -4.13 13.07
CA MET A 145 -9.46 -2.87 13.75
C MET A 145 -8.89 -3.16 15.14
N GLU A 146 -9.43 -4.16 15.84
CA GLU A 146 -8.85 -4.66 17.10
C GLU A 146 -7.41 -5.18 16.88
N LEU A 147 -7.18 -5.94 15.80
CA LEU A 147 -5.84 -6.42 15.47
C LEU A 147 -4.88 -5.25 15.21
N ILE A 148 -5.31 -4.27 14.40
CA ILE A 148 -4.49 -3.10 14.06
C ILE A 148 -4.17 -2.28 15.32
N SER A 149 -5.14 -2.00 16.18
CA SER A 149 -4.94 -1.24 17.41
C SER A 149 -3.96 -1.95 18.36
N ASN A 150 -4.17 -3.24 18.63
CA ASN A 150 -3.30 -4.01 19.50
C ASN A 150 -1.85 -4.13 18.96
N LEU A 151 -1.69 -4.19 17.64
CA LEU A 151 -0.38 -4.20 17.00
C LEU A 151 0.30 -2.83 17.13
N GLN A 152 -0.44 -1.74 16.92
CA GLN A 152 0.05 -0.37 17.06
C GLN A 152 0.51 -0.09 18.49
N ASP A 153 -0.31 -0.44 19.49
CA ASP A 153 0.05 -0.32 20.89
C ASP A 153 1.38 -1.04 21.19
N ARG A 154 1.57 -2.23 20.64
CA ARG A 154 2.81 -3.00 20.81
C ARG A 154 4.01 -2.35 20.14
N ILE A 155 3.83 -1.78 18.94
CA ILE A 155 4.90 -1.07 18.23
C ILE A 155 5.36 0.14 19.05
N GLU A 156 4.41 0.91 19.57
CA GLU A 156 4.69 2.13 20.34
C GLU A 156 5.29 1.81 21.71
N ASP A 157 4.69 0.89 22.48
CA ASP A 157 5.12 0.54 23.83
C ASP A 157 6.55 -0.02 23.88
N ASP A 158 6.92 -0.87 22.91
CA ASP A 158 8.23 -1.51 22.85
C ASP A 158 9.24 -0.72 21.97
N GLY A 159 8.80 0.34 21.28
CA GLY A 159 9.66 1.21 20.46
C GLY A 159 10.21 0.54 19.20
N TYR A 160 9.40 -0.29 18.54
CA TYR A 160 9.80 -0.90 17.28
C TYR A 160 9.81 0.11 16.13
N ASP A 161 10.82 0.05 15.27
CA ASP A 161 10.85 0.80 14.00
C ASP A 161 10.13 -0.03 12.91
N CYS A 162 8.81 -0.04 13.00
CA CYS A 162 7.94 -0.80 12.11
C CYS A 162 6.64 -0.03 11.91
N LYS A 163 6.08 -0.07 10.69
CA LYS A 163 4.79 0.55 10.38
C LYS A 163 3.74 -0.50 10.01
N ILE A 164 2.50 -0.22 10.38
CA ILE A 164 1.35 -0.99 9.88
C ILE A 164 0.96 -0.42 8.52
N VAL A 165 0.98 -1.26 7.47
CA VAL A 165 0.43 -0.97 6.15
C VAL A 165 -0.83 -1.81 5.93
N ALA A 166 -1.96 -1.36 6.45
CA ALA A 166 -3.22 -2.10 6.32
C ALA A 166 -3.58 -2.30 4.84
N ALA A 167 -4.03 -3.50 4.49
CA ALA A 167 -4.21 -3.93 3.10
C ALA A 167 -5.53 -4.69 2.89
N SER A 168 -5.84 -5.03 1.63
CA SER A 168 -7.02 -5.83 1.27
C SER A 168 -8.34 -5.10 1.55
N PHE A 169 -8.54 -3.96 0.94
CA PHE A 169 -9.75 -3.15 1.06
C PHE A 169 -10.75 -3.41 -0.07
N LYS A 170 -12.05 -3.23 0.24
CA LYS A 170 -13.18 -3.30 -0.72
C LYS A 170 -14.02 -2.03 -0.76
N GLY A 171 -13.77 -1.09 0.15
CA GLY A 171 -14.51 0.16 0.21
C GLY A 171 -13.82 1.20 1.08
N VAL A 172 -14.23 2.45 0.89
CA VAL A 172 -13.67 3.64 1.53
C VAL A 172 -13.82 3.60 3.06
N GLU A 173 -14.92 3.03 3.57
CA GLU A 173 -15.14 2.93 5.00
C GLU A 173 -14.07 2.09 5.70
N GLN A 174 -13.69 0.94 5.10
CA GLN A 174 -12.61 0.11 5.64
C GLN A 174 -11.28 0.87 5.67
N VAL A 175 -10.97 1.63 4.60
CA VAL A 175 -9.76 2.46 4.51
C VAL A 175 -9.75 3.52 5.62
N LYS A 176 -10.85 4.27 5.78
CA LYS A 176 -10.99 5.29 6.81
C LYS A 176 -10.78 4.71 8.21
N ASN A 177 -11.42 3.56 8.50
CA ASN A 177 -11.35 2.95 9.81
C ASN A 177 -9.95 2.41 10.13
N ALA A 178 -9.21 1.90 9.14
CA ALA A 178 -7.84 1.40 9.32
C ALA A 178 -6.87 2.49 9.82
N PHE A 179 -7.06 3.75 9.44
CA PHE A 179 -6.24 4.87 9.92
C PHE A 179 -6.43 5.24 11.39
N ASN A 180 -7.33 4.58 12.11
CA ASN A 180 -7.42 4.76 13.56
C ASN A 180 -6.26 4.08 14.34
N GLY A 181 -5.43 3.28 13.66
CA GLY A 181 -4.28 2.62 14.27
C GLY A 181 -3.17 2.26 13.27
N ALA A 182 -3.39 2.40 11.95
CA ALA A 182 -2.36 2.16 10.95
C ALA A 182 -1.76 3.48 10.45
N GLU A 183 -0.45 3.56 10.31
CA GLU A 183 0.24 4.72 9.73
C GLU A 183 0.10 4.76 8.21
N ALA A 184 0.00 3.60 7.58
CA ALA A 184 -0.12 3.43 6.14
C ALA A 184 -1.30 2.53 5.76
N ILE A 185 -1.87 2.80 4.59
CA ILE A 185 -2.80 1.88 3.91
C ILE A 185 -2.34 1.62 2.49
N THR A 186 -2.60 0.43 1.99
CA THR A 186 -2.48 0.15 0.56
C THR A 186 -3.81 -0.33 0.00
N ALA A 187 -4.37 0.43 -0.93
CA ALA A 187 -5.71 0.21 -1.47
C ALA A 187 -5.73 0.27 -3.00
N PRO A 188 -6.68 -0.44 -3.65
CA PRO A 188 -6.91 -0.32 -5.08
C PRO A 188 -7.18 1.12 -5.48
N TYR A 189 -6.64 1.56 -6.63
CA TYR A 189 -6.85 2.89 -7.19
C TYR A 189 -8.33 3.29 -7.22
N ALA A 190 -9.21 2.41 -7.68
CA ALA A 190 -10.64 2.67 -7.75
C ALA A 190 -11.28 2.95 -6.37
N VAL A 191 -10.78 2.31 -5.29
CA VAL A 191 -11.27 2.56 -3.92
C VAL A 191 -10.87 3.95 -3.44
N LEU A 192 -9.63 4.38 -3.70
CA LEU A 192 -9.18 5.72 -3.33
C LEU A 192 -9.88 6.79 -4.17
N LYS A 193 -10.03 6.58 -5.48
CA LYS A 193 -10.72 7.52 -6.38
C LYS A 193 -12.20 7.70 -6.02
N GLN A 194 -12.85 6.67 -5.47
CA GLN A 194 -14.25 6.73 -5.04
C GLN A 194 -14.51 7.81 -3.98
N VAL A 195 -13.50 8.20 -3.18
CA VAL A 195 -13.62 9.28 -2.17
C VAL A 195 -14.06 10.58 -2.82
N PHE A 196 -13.59 10.83 -4.04
CA PHE A 196 -13.84 12.07 -4.79
C PHE A 196 -15.09 12.00 -5.68
N ALA A 197 -15.71 10.84 -5.82
CA ALA A 197 -16.93 10.64 -6.62
C ALA A 197 -18.22 11.00 -5.86
N ASN A 198 -18.17 12.02 -4.98
CA ASN A 198 -19.33 12.51 -4.25
C ASN A 198 -20.03 13.61 -5.04
N PRO A 199 -21.29 13.41 -5.48
CA PRO A 199 -22.01 14.39 -6.31
C PRO A 199 -22.22 15.75 -5.62
N ASN A 200 -22.12 15.82 -4.29
CA ASN A 200 -22.18 17.09 -3.56
C ASN A 200 -20.94 17.95 -3.80
N ILE A 201 -19.77 17.37 -4.14
CA ILE A 201 -18.57 18.14 -4.50
C ILE A 201 -18.83 18.86 -5.82
N ASP A 202 -19.27 18.13 -6.85
CA ASP A 202 -19.56 18.73 -8.17
C ASP A 202 -20.63 19.80 -8.10
N LYS A 203 -21.68 19.55 -7.28
CA LYS A 203 -22.73 20.53 -7.04
C LYS A 203 -22.18 21.78 -6.38
N ALA A 204 -21.39 21.65 -5.32
CA ALA A 204 -20.80 22.79 -4.60
C ALA A 204 -19.88 23.63 -5.51
N VAL A 205 -19.03 22.98 -6.31
CA VAL A 205 -18.15 23.65 -7.28
C VAL A 205 -18.98 24.41 -8.33
N THR A 206 -20.06 23.81 -8.82
CA THR A 206 -20.96 24.45 -9.77
C THR A 206 -21.65 25.67 -9.16
N ASP A 207 -22.18 25.55 -7.94
CA ASP A 207 -22.84 26.65 -7.23
C ASP A 207 -21.85 27.80 -6.99
N PHE A 208 -20.60 27.53 -6.55
CA PHE A 208 -19.57 28.55 -6.36
C PHE A 208 -19.19 29.26 -7.68
N ASN A 209 -19.09 28.54 -8.78
CA ASN A 209 -18.82 29.13 -10.09
C ASN A 209 -19.97 30.04 -10.52
N ASN A 210 -21.21 29.66 -10.30
CA ASN A 210 -22.39 30.48 -10.63
C ASN A 210 -22.41 31.78 -9.80
N ASP A 211 -22.13 31.69 -8.50
CA ASP A 211 -22.04 32.87 -7.62
C ASP A 211 -20.92 33.82 -8.06
N TRP A 212 -19.77 33.27 -8.46
CA TRP A 212 -18.65 34.04 -9.00
C TRP A 212 -19.03 34.74 -10.31
N TYR A 213 -19.64 34.04 -11.24
CA TYR A 213 -20.07 34.60 -12.54
C TYR A 213 -21.15 35.66 -12.39
N ALA A 214 -22.00 35.56 -11.38
CA ALA A 214 -23.00 36.62 -11.12
C ALA A 214 -22.36 37.96 -10.73
N VAL A 215 -21.14 37.96 -10.15
CA VAL A 215 -20.41 39.18 -9.76
C VAL A 215 -19.50 39.69 -10.88
N TYR A 216 -18.75 38.81 -11.52
CA TYR A 216 -17.66 39.19 -12.41
C TYR A 216 -17.92 38.92 -13.89
N GLY A 217 -19.04 38.25 -14.21
CA GLY A 217 -19.45 37.89 -15.57
C GLY A 217 -19.14 36.46 -15.97
N GLU A 218 -19.99 35.90 -16.80
CA GLU A 218 -19.92 34.49 -17.24
C GLU A 218 -18.58 34.19 -17.90
N GLY A 219 -17.97 33.05 -17.53
CA GLY A 219 -16.72 32.55 -18.09
C GLY A 219 -15.44 33.25 -17.57
N LYS A 220 -15.55 34.29 -16.74
CA LYS A 220 -14.38 34.98 -16.17
C LYS A 220 -13.83 34.21 -14.96
N GLY A 221 -12.57 33.80 -15.03
CA GLY A 221 -11.82 33.27 -13.90
C GLY A 221 -11.12 34.35 -13.08
N ILE A 222 -10.48 33.92 -11.97
CA ILE A 222 -9.65 34.83 -11.13
C ILE A 222 -8.49 35.43 -11.94
N CYS A 223 -7.94 34.67 -12.90
CA CYS A 223 -6.85 35.12 -13.75
C CYS A 223 -7.29 36.20 -14.78
N ASP A 224 -8.59 36.44 -14.93
CA ASP A 224 -9.13 37.43 -15.89
C ASP A 224 -9.45 38.78 -15.22
N LEU A 225 -9.16 38.91 -13.91
CA LEU A 225 -9.31 40.13 -13.13
C LEU A 225 -7.95 40.83 -12.94
#